data_1bbe5bac181fef42f896326818ef45d0
#
_entry.id   1bbe5bac181fef42f896326818ef45d0
#
_cell.length_a   1.000
_cell.length_b   1.000
_cell.length_c   1.000
_cell.angle_alpha   90.00
_cell.angle_beta   90.00
_cell.angle_gamma   90.00
#
_symmetry.space_group_name_H-M   'P 1'
#
loop_
_entity.id
_entity.type
_entity.pdbx_description
1 polymer ?
#
loop_
_entity_poly.entity_id
_entity_poly.type
_entity_poly.pdbx_seq_one_letter_code
_entity_poly.pdbx_strand_id
1 'polypeptide(L)'
;MNSSLNLTSNLIFLFFLPLLLWSQPQYTISTNNGAHPGNLFFHVGGQPPRTVNIMDSTGSLIHSEPFGLKGWAWKVNLNNKITYFDRQSKGWFVMDSLENVVDTVYCQNEYIADNHDFLALENGNYILFAYDEQPYATDTISPEGSPDETVTGLVIQELDSDHNVIFEWQSWDHYYMSDYPDINYSSNGIDFLHCNAIDIDEDGHFLISNRNISEITKIHRTTGEIIWRFGGAQSDFTFLNDYPFSQQHCIKSLGNNRYLLFDNGNQSDLYTGGIKRSRGVEYELNLSDYTATKTWDYVHPDSLFTPSIGSIQRLDNGNTLINFGNNQNINRGSVITEVTETNEVVFELEMDNGQNIYCANKAEWNFYSEPVVELNELNQQKKTQLTIYPNPSNSTFFVELKNQNETFRKIEIFNINGDVILSIPFLEQSTINIFPINEKLSTGIYILKATSNEHSYYSRICISD
;
A
#
# COMPACT_ATOMS: atom_id res chain seq x y z
N MET A 1 -43.21 -51.55 50.12
CA MET A 1 -42.68 -50.19 50.20
C MET A 1 -41.34 -50.19 49.43
N ASN A 2 -41.39 -49.89 48.18
CA ASN A 2 -40.20 -49.71 47.34
C ASN A 2 -40.18 -48.28 46.79
N SER A 3 -39.26 -47.45 47.27
CA SER A 3 -39.03 -46.12 46.78
C SER A 3 -37.95 -46.16 45.68
N SER A 4 -38.35 -45.90 44.47
CA SER A 4 -37.44 -45.73 43.32
C SER A 4 -36.90 -44.29 43.30
N LEU A 5 -35.57 -44.11 43.47
CA LEU A 5 -34.89 -42.87 43.20
C LEU A 5 -34.70 -42.70 41.68
N ASN A 6 -35.32 -41.64 41.13
CA ASN A 6 -35.03 -41.19 39.78
C ASN A 6 -33.78 -40.27 39.82
N LEU A 7 -32.68 -40.75 39.29
CA LEU A 7 -31.50 -39.89 38.97
C LEU A 7 -31.71 -39.31 37.57
N THR A 8 -31.99 -38.00 37.52
CA THR A 8 -31.91 -37.21 36.26
C THR A 8 -30.46 -36.79 36.05
N SER A 9 -29.78 -37.41 35.10
CA SER A 9 -28.45 -37.03 34.65
C SER A 9 -28.59 -35.81 33.74
N ASN A 10 -28.19 -34.64 34.20
CA ASN A 10 -27.99 -33.47 33.37
C ASN A 10 -26.69 -33.65 32.54
N LEU A 11 -26.83 -33.94 31.24
CA LEU A 11 -25.73 -33.90 30.28
C LEU A 11 -25.42 -32.42 29.97
N ILE A 12 -24.31 -31.90 30.49
CA ILE A 12 -23.80 -30.59 30.09
C ILE A 12 -23.06 -30.82 28.76
N PHE A 13 -23.67 -30.39 27.66
CA PHE A 13 -22.97 -30.28 26.36
C PHE A 13 -22.06 -29.05 26.43
N LEU A 14 -20.78 -29.27 26.66
CA LEU A 14 -19.74 -28.28 26.39
C LEU A 14 -19.58 -28.14 24.86
N PHE A 15 -20.17 -27.10 24.30
CA PHE A 15 -19.85 -26.67 22.94
C PHE A 15 -18.41 -26.12 22.97
N PHE A 16 -17.44 -26.93 22.54
CA PHE A 16 -16.16 -26.44 22.09
C PHE A 16 -16.41 -25.73 20.76
N LEU A 17 -16.64 -24.40 20.79
CA LEU A 17 -16.36 -23.57 19.64
C LEU A 17 -14.85 -23.67 19.41
N PRO A 18 -14.39 -24.12 18.23
CA PRO A 18 -12.99 -23.95 17.89
C PRO A 18 -12.75 -22.44 17.86
N LEU A 19 -12.00 -21.93 18.82
CA LEU A 19 -11.31 -20.65 18.66
C LEU A 19 -10.42 -20.86 17.43
N LEU A 20 -10.84 -20.32 16.30
CA LEU A 20 -9.96 -20.12 15.16
C LEU A 20 -8.87 -19.17 15.65
N LEU A 21 -7.81 -19.72 16.22
CA LEU A 21 -6.59 -19.00 16.47
C LEU A 21 -6.04 -18.65 15.07
N TRP A 22 -6.28 -17.41 14.66
CA TRP A 22 -5.67 -16.86 13.47
C TRP A 22 -4.17 -16.86 13.69
N SER A 23 -3.46 -17.64 12.89
CA SER A 23 -2.00 -17.68 12.94
C SER A 23 -1.49 -16.36 12.33
N GLN A 24 -0.78 -15.56 13.13
CA GLN A 24 -0.03 -14.42 12.61
C GLN A 24 1.15 -14.93 11.77
N PRO A 25 1.65 -14.11 10.83
CA PRO A 25 2.86 -14.46 10.09
C PRO A 25 4.03 -14.65 11.05
N GLN A 26 4.89 -15.61 10.75
CA GLN A 26 6.07 -15.88 11.56
C GLN A 26 7.26 -15.11 10.98
N TYR A 27 7.91 -14.35 11.80
CA TYR A 27 9.07 -13.54 11.42
C TYR A 27 10.06 -13.38 12.56
N THR A 28 11.27 -13.03 12.22
CA THR A 28 12.34 -12.66 13.15
C THR A 28 12.85 -11.28 12.82
N ILE A 29 13.05 -10.42 13.81
CA ILE A 29 13.76 -9.15 13.66
C ILE A 29 15.16 -9.33 14.20
N SER A 30 16.15 -9.30 13.32
CA SER A 30 17.56 -9.47 13.65
C SER A 30 18.22 -8.14 14.04
N THR A 31 17.73 -7.04 13.49
CA THR A 31 18.24 -5.68 13.73
C THR A 31 17.07 -4.69 13.82
N ASN A 32 17.10 -3.83 14.85
CA ASN A 32 16.24 -2.66 14.95
C ASN A 32 16.95 -1.58 15.77
N ASN A 33 17.72 -0.74 15.08
CA ASN A 33 18.56 0.28 15.72
C ASN A 33 18.57 1.57 14.88
N GLY A 34 17.58 2.43 15.11
CA GLY A 34 17.44 3.70 14.39
C GLY A 34 16.69 3.60 13.06
N ALA A 35 15.81 2.61 12.93
CA ALA A 35 14.88 2.53 11.81
C ALA A 35 14.01 3.79 11.68
N HIS A 36 13.61 4.13 10.46
CA HIS A 36 12.64 5.20 10.20
C HIS A 36 11.34 4.96 10.99
N PRO A 37 10.74 5.98 11.62
CA PRO A 37 9.60 5.82 12.51
C PRO A 37 8.28 5.45 11.82
N GLY A 38 8.17 5.60 10.50
CA GLY A 38 6.98 5.23 9.73
C GLY A 38 6.59 3.75 9.88
N ASN A 39 5.30 3.47 9.78
CA ASN A 39 4.79 2.11 9.85
C ASN A 39 5.14 1.32 8.58
N LEU A 40 5.50 0.07 8.73
CA LEU A 40 5.83 -0.86 7.65
C LEU A 40 4.56 -1.60 7.21
N PHE A 41 4.20 -1.44 5.94
CA PHE A 41 3.08 -2.11 5.27
C PHE A 41 3.57 -3.26 4.42
N PHE A 42 2.98 -4.43 4.56
CA PHE A 42 3.30 -5.60 3.73
C PHE A 42 2.19 -6.63 3.71
N HIS A 43 2.07 -7.35 2.60
CA HIS A 43 1.20 -8.51 2.44
C HIS A 43 2.05 -9.77 2.37
N VAL A 44 1.76 -10.74 3.24
CA VAL A 44 2.40 -12.06 3.22
C VAL A 44 1.64 -12.98 2.27
N GLY A 45 2.29 -13.39 1.20
CA GLY A 45 1.84 -14.40 0.26
C GLY A 45 2.53 -15.75 0.45
N GLY A 46 2.51 -16.59 -0.57
CA GLY A 46 3.15 -17.91 -0.53
C GLY A 46 2.43 -18.89 0.40
N GLN A 47 3.16 -19.50 1.32
CA GLN A 47 2.60 -20.44 2.30
C GLN A 47 1.73 -19.69 3.33
N PRO A 48 0.61 -20.29 3.80
CA PRO A 48 -0.22 -19.70 4.85
C PRO A 48 0.54 -19.48 6.17
N PRO A 49 0.14 -18.48 6.98
CA PRO A 49 -1.02 -17.61 6.78
C PRO A 49 -0.76 -16.50 5.75
N ARG A 50 -1.77 -16.17 4.93
CA ARG A 50 -1.75 -15.06 3.99
C ARG A 50 -2.44 -13.87 4.65
N THR A 51 -1.67 -12.87 5.00
CA THR A 51 -2.13 -11.73 5.82
C THR A 51 -1.70 -10.41 5.22
N VAL A 52 -2.51 -9.37 5.41
CA VAL A 52 -2.07 -7.98 5.31
C VAL A 52 -1.60 -7.53 6.68
N ASN A 53 -0.53 -6.76 6.73
CA ASN A 53 0.12 -6.42 7.98
C ASN A 53 0.54 -4.97 7.99
N ILE A 54 0.49 -4.37 9.18
CA ILE A 54 1.11 -3.09 9.49
C ILE A 54 1.92 -3.29 10.76
N MET A 55 3.18 -2.91 10.71
CA MET A 55 4.14 -3.03 11.80
C MET A 55 4.64 -1.64 12.18
N ASP A 56 4.72 -1.37 13.47
CA ASP A 56 5.31 -0.12 13.95
C ASP A 56 6.85 -0.15 13.90
N SER A 57 7.47 0.98 14.20
CA SER A 57 8.94 1.11 14.19
C SER A 57 9.64 0.28 15.26
N THR A 58 8.90 -0.25 16.26
CA THR A 58 9.49 -1.18 17.26
C THR A 58 9.56 -2.61 16.75
N GLY A 59 8.92 -2.91 15.62
CA GLY A 59 8.81 -4.25 15.06
C GLY A 59 7.58 -5.01 15.55
N SER A 60 6.64 -4.34 16.20
CA SER A 60 5.39 -4.94 16.65
C SER A 60 4.31 -4.82 15.59
N LEU A 61 3.59 -5.92 15.31
CA LEU A 61 2.42 -5.88 14.45
C LEU A 61 1.30 -5.11 15.15
N ILE A 62 0.89 -3.98 14.59
CA ILE A 62 -0.25 -3.18 15.07
C ILE A 62 -1.55 -3.50 14.33
N HIS A 63 -1.43 -4.13 13.15
CA HIS A 63 -2.54 -4.69 12.39
C HIS A 63 -2.06 -5.96 11.70
N SER A 64 -2.86 -7.03 11.75
CA SER A 64 -2.59 -8.28 11.03
C SER A 64 -3.90 -9.01 10.81
N GLU A 65 -4.33 -9.11 9.56
CA GLU A 65 -5.57 -9.78 9.20
C GLU A 65 -5.37 -10.77 8.05
N PRO A 66 -6.07 -11.91 8.07
CA PRO A 66 -6.07 -12.82 6.95
C PRO A 66 -6.90 -12.26 5.81
N PHE A 67 -6.29 -12.15 4.65
CA PHE A 67 -6.92 -11.57 3.49
C PHE A 67 -7.06 -12.55 2.30
N GLY A 68 -6.49 -13.74 2.40
CA GLY A 68 -6.63 -14.81 1.40
C GLY A 68 -6.03 -14.42 0.05
N LEU A 69 -6.88 -14.22 -0.97
CA LEU A 69 -6.47 -13.77 -2.31
C LEU A 69 -6.50 -12.24 -2.47
N LYS A 70 -6.95 -11.52 -1.46
CA LYS A 70 -6.92 -10.06 -1.38
C LYS A 70 -5.60 -9.58 -0.79
N GLY A 71 -5.40 -8.27 -0.78
CA GLY A 71 -4.28 -7.62 -0.11
C GLY A 71 -2.98 -7.59 -0.90
N TRP A 72 -2.98 -8.01 -2.16
CA TRP A 72 -1.79 -7.89 -2.99
C TRP A 72 -1.40 -6.42 -3.19
N ALA A 73 -0.12 -6.11 -3.13
CA ALA A 73 0.40 -4.73 -3.17
C ALA A 73 -0.21 -3.79 -2.10
N TRP A 74 -0.41 -4.32 -0.88
CA TRP A 74 -0.89 -3.59 0.29
C TRP A 74 0.04 -2.44 0.66
N LYS A 75 -0.41 -1.20 0.46
CA LYS A 75 0.39 0.01 0.70
C LYS A 75 -0.47 1.24 0.96
N VAL A 76 0.12 2.25 1.60
CA VAL A 76 -0.40 3.63 1.54
C VAL A 76 -0.03 4.22 0.18
N ASN A 77 -1.01 4.77 -0.52
CA ASN A 77 -0.85 5.34 -1.85
C ASN A 77 -0.75 6.87 -1.80
N LEU A 78 -0.54 7.53 -2.95
CA LEU A 78 -0.29 8.97 -3.06
C LEU A 78 -1.46 9.83 -2.54
N ASN A 79 -2.69 9.31 -2.52
CA ASN A 79 -3.87 9.97 -1.95
C ASN A 79 -4.04 9.76 -0.44
N ASN A 80 -3.01 9.29 0.27
CA ASN A 80 -3.03 8.97 1.70
C ASN A 80 -4.11 7.95 2.09
N LYS A 81 -4.44 7.02 1.21
CA LYS A 81 -5.34 5.89 1.49
C LYS A 81 -4.58 4.58 1.32
N ILE A 82 -5.02 3.54 2.03
CA ILE A 82 -4.52 2.20 1.78
C ILE A 82 -5.12 1.69 0.48
N THR A 83 -4.29 1.08 -0.35
CA THR A 83 -4.74 0.40 -1.56
C THR A 83 -4.25 -1.03 -1.61
N TYR A 84 -5.05 -1.90 -2.20
CA TYR A 84 -4.70 -3.31 -2.41
C TYR A 84 -5.48 -3.90 -3.57
N PHE A 85 -4.93 -4.96 -4.17
CA PHE A 85 -5.59 -5.70 -5.23
C PHE A 85 -6.30 -6.95 -4.70
N ASP A 86 -7.50 -7.20 -5.19
CA ASP A 86 -8.22 -8.46 -4.98
C ASP A 86 -8.11 -9.34 -6.24
N ARG A 87 -7.38 -10.43 -6.14
CA ARG A 87 -7.18 -11.38 -7.24
C ARG A 87 -8.45 -12.11 -7.66
N GLN A 88 -9.48 -12.13 -6.82
CA GLN A 88 -10.76 -12.77 -7.14
C GLN A 88 -11.64 -11.86 -7.99
N SER A 89 -11.87 -10.62 -7.56
CA SER A 89 -12.68 -9.64 -8.29
C SER A 89 -11.91 -8.92 -9.40
N LYS A 90 -10.56 -9.04 -9.42
CA LYS A 90 -9.68 -8.34 -10.37
C LYS A 90 -9.80 -6.82 -10.32
N GLY A 91 -9.94 -6.27 -9.11
CA GLY A 91 -10.07 -4.84 -8.87
C GLY A 91 -9.11 -4.33 -7.81
N TRP A 92 -8.81 -3.05 -7.88
CA TRP A 92 -8.07 -2.30 -6.89
C TRP A 92 -9.04 -1.67 -5.89
N PHE A 93 -8.82 -1.91 -4.62
CA PHE A 93 -9.61 -1.39 -3.53
C PHE A 93 -8.88 -0.23 -2.86
N VAL A 94 -9.63 0.82 -2.54
CA VAL A 94 -9.15 2.02 -1.85
C VAL A 94 -9.84 2.08 -0.50
N MET A 95 -9.06 2.13 0.58
CA MET A 95 -9.53 2.04 1.95
C MET A 95 -9.10 3.29 2.73
N ASP A 96 -10.02 3.84 3.51
CA ASP A 96 -9.74 4.98 4.40
C ASP A 96 -9.06 4.55 5.72
N SER A 97 -8.76 5.52 6.59
CA SER A 97 -8.14 5.28 7.89
C SER A 97 -9.05 4.59 8.92
N LEU A 98 -10.33 4.45 8.63
CA LEU A 98 -11.32 3.70 9.43
C LEU A 98 -11.54 2.29 8.90
N GLU A 99 -10.68 1.83 7.98
CA GLU A 99 -10.75 0.52 7.32
C GLU A 99 -12.01 0.32 6.44
N ASN A 100 -12.69 1.41 6.06
CA ASN A 100 -13.78 1.31 5.11
C ASN A 100 -13.23 1.32 3.68
N VAL A 101 -13.72 0.41 2.86
CA VAL A 101 -13.52 0.50 1.41
C VAL A 101 -14.36 1.67 0.89
N VAL A 102 -13.68 2.71 0.43
CA VAL A 102 -14.33 3.94 -0.05
C VAL A 102 -14.42 3.99 -1.57
N ASP A 103 -13.64 3.14 -2.26
CA ASP A 103 -13.70 3.01 -3.71
C ASP A 103 -13.19 1.64 -4.18
N THR A 104 -13.60 1.23 -5.38
CA THR A 104 -13.11 0.03 -6.06
C THR A 104 -12.93 0.31 -7.54
N VAL A 105 -11.69 0.24 -8.00
CA VAL A 105 -11.28 0.67 -9.34
C VAL A 105 -10.99 -0.54 -10.22
N TYR A 106 -11.61 -0.58 -11.39
CA TYR A 106 -11.41 -1.58 -12.43
C TYR A 106 -10.91 -0.93 -13.71
N CYS A 107 -10.17 -1.68 -14.53
CA CYS A 107 -9.93 -1.23 -15.90
C CYS A 107 -11.25 -1.08 -16.66
N GLN A 108 -11.26 -0.19 -17.61
CA GLN A 108 -12.37 0.05 -18.51
C GLN A 108 -12.13 -0.60 -19.87
N ASN A 109 -13.06 -0.44 -20.80
CA ASN A 109 -12.92 -0.94 -22.17
C ASN A 109 -12.71 -2.46 -22.26
N GLU A 110 -13.39 -3.23 -21.39
CA GLU A 110 -13.32 -4.69 -21.30
C GLU A 110 -11.96 -5.27 -20.84
N TYR A 111 -10.98 -4.43 -20.49
CA TYR A 111 -9.72 -4.88 -19.93
C TYR A 111 -9.86 -5.35 -18.49
N ILE A 112 -9.03 -6.33 -18.13
CA ILE A 112 -8.95 -6.86 -16.76
C ILE A 112 -7.72 -6.28 -16.07
N ALA A 113 -7.93 -5.65 -14.91
CA ALA A 113 -6.85 -5.03 -14.16
C ALA A 113 -5.82 -6.06 -13.70
N ASP A 114 -4.55 -5.69 -13.83
CA ASP A 114 -3.41 -6.45 -13.33
C ASP A 114 -3.08 -6.09 -11.87
N ASN A 115 -2.40 -6.99 -11.17
CA ASN A 115 -2.15 -6.90 -9.74
C ASN A 115 -0.79 -6.28 -9.36
N HIS A 116 0.04 -5.90 -10.32
CA HIS A 116 1.42 -5.53 -10.01
C HIS A 116 1.54 -4.16 -9.38
N ASP A 117 0.94 -3.13 -9.97
CA ASP A 117 1.02 -1.78 -9.39
C ASP A 117 -0.20 -0.91 -9.72
N PHE A 118 -0.40 0.13 -8.90
CA PHE A 118 -1.53 1.02 -8.96
C PHE A 118 -1.18 2.36 -8.29
N LEU A 119 -1.52 3.46 -8.94
CA LEU A 119 -1.39 4.78 -8.36
C LEU A 119 -2.78 5.39 -8.15
N ALA A 120 -3.06 5.79 -6.92
CA ALA A 120 -4.22 6.61 -6.56
C ALA A 120 -3.70 8.01 -6.24
N LEU A 121 -4.00 8.97 -7.11
CA LEU A 121 -3.43 10.31 -7.08
C LEU A 121 -4.19 11.23 -6.12
N GLU A 122 -3.54 12.28 -5.63
CA GLU A 122 -4.16 13.30 -4.78
C GLU A 122 -5.34 14.03 -5.44
N ASN A 123 -5.29 14.19 -6.76
CA ASN A 123 -6.38 14.81 -7.54
C ASN A 123 -7.59 13.90 -7.76
N GLY A 124 -7.56 12.66 -7.24
CA GLY A 124 -8.61 11.67 -7.37
C GLY A 124 -8.51 10.77 -8.61
N ASN A 125 -7.53 10.98 -9.48
CA ASN A 125 -7.30 10.10 -10.61
C ASN A 125 -6.63 8.79 -10.18
N TYR A 126 -6.81 7.76 -11.02
CA TYR A 126 -6.25 6.44 -10.84
C TYR A 126 -5.45 6.02 -12.06
N ILE A 127 -4.29 5.39 -11.85
CA ILE A 127 -3.47 4.82 -12.93
C ILE A 127 -3.27 3.34 -12.64
N LEU A 128 -3.58 2.50 -13.63
CA LEU A 128 -3.55 1.05 -13.51
C LEU A 128 -3.17 0.37 -14.81
N PHE A 129 -2.79 -0.89 -14.68
CA PHE A 129 -2.41 -1.75 -15.79
C PHE A 129 -3.49 -2.76 -16.14
N ALA A 130 -3.48 -3.17 -17.40
CA ALA A 130 -4.11 -4.39 -17.87
C ALA A 130 -3.17 -5.11 -18.84
N TYR A 131 -3.39 -6.39 -19.01
CA TYR A 131 -2.74 -7.17 -20.05
C TYR A 131 -3.73 -7.44 -21.18
N ASP A 132 -3.22 -7.34 -22.42
CA ASP A 132 -3.97 -7.57 -23.65
C ASP A 132 -3.31 -8.73 -24.42
N GLU A 133 -3.99 -9.86 -24.45
CA GLU A 133 -3.53 -11.07 -25.12
C GLU A 133 -4.00 -11.05 -26.58
N GLN A 134 -3.06 -11.11 -27.52
CA GLN A 134 -3.36 -11.14 -28.95
C GLN A 134 -2.61 -12.28 -29.66
N PRO A 135 -3.20 -12.85 -30.74
CA PRO A 135 -2.49 -13.78 -31.62
C PRO A 135 -1.41 -13.03 -32.40
N TYR A 136 -0.22 -13.60 -32.46
CA TYR A 136 0.93 -12.99 -33.13
C TYR A 136 1.75 -14.05 -33.89
N ALA A 137 2.10 -13.78 -35.14
CA ALA A 137 2.90 -14.66 -35.98
C ALA A 137 4.40 -14.55 -35.63
N THR A 138 4.80 -15.25 -34.56
CA THR A 138 6.19 -15.20 -34.06
C THR A 138 7.16 -16.00 -34.93
N ASP A 139 6.69 -16.91 -35.79
CA ASP A 139 7.46 -17.62 -36.81
C ASP A 139 8.03 -16.67 -37.88
N THR A 140 7.51 -15.46 -38.03
CA THR A 140 8.06 -14.43 -38.91
C THR A 140 9.32 -13.76 -38.31
N ILE A 141 9.53 -13.91 -36.98
CA ILE A 141 10.65 -13.33 -36.24
C ILE A 141 11.70 -14.40 -35.93
N SER A 142 11.28 -15.58 -35.50
CA SER A 142 12.16 -16.66 -35.08
C SER A 142 11.74 -17.99 -35.68
N PRO A 143 12.68 -18.85 -36.13
CA PRO A 143 12.38 -20.21 -36.60
C PRO A 143 11.74 -21.10 -35.51
N GLU A 144 11.86 -20.72 -34.22
CA GLU A 144 11.27 -21.43 -33.07
C GLU A 144 9.87 -20.93 -32.75
N GLY A 145 9.41 -19.88 -33.44
CA GLY A 145 8.10 -19.26 -33.24
C GLY A 145 6.95 -20.05 -33.87
N SER A 146 5.74 -19.60 -33.61
CA SER A 146 4.48 -20.15 -34.10
C SER A 146 3.74 -19.12 -34.96
N PRO A 147 3.00 -19.53 -36.02
CA PRO A 147 2.20 -18.60 -36.81
C PRO A 147 1.00 -18.01 -36.03
N ASP A 148 0.64 -18.59 -34.90
CA ASP A 148 -0.53 -18.22 -34.10
C ASP A 148 -0.22 -18.33 -32.60
N GLU A 149 0.84 -17.65 -32.16
CA GLU A 149 1.25 -17.62 -30.76
C GLU A 149 0.42 -16.60 -30.00
N THR A 150 0.05 -16.93 -28.74
CA THR A 150 -0.56 -15.93 -27.84
C THR A 150 0.51 -15.07 -27.21
N VAL A 151 0.49 -13.78 -27.51
CA VAL A 151 1.42 -12.80 -26.94
C VAL A 151 0.65 -11.81 -26.06
N THR A 152 1.17 -11.59 -24.86
CA THR A 152 0.59 -10.67 -23.89
C THR A 152 1.28 -9.31 -24.01
N GLY A 153 0.51 -8.29 -24.42
CA GLY A 153 0.89 -6.89 -24.42
C GLY A 153 0.46 -6.19 -23.12
N LEU A 154 0.84 -4.92 -23.01
CA LEU A 154 0.54 -4.05 -21.87
C LEU A 154 -0.46 -2.96 -22.28
N VAL A 155 -1.43 -2.69 -21.41
CA VAL A 155 -2.31 -1.52 -21.46
C VAL A 155 -2.12 -0.71 -20.19
N ILE A 156 -2.01 0.61 -20.32
CA ILE A 156 -2.02 1.56 -19.20
C ILE A 156 -3.26 2.42 -19.34
N GLN A 157 -4.04 2.53 -18.28
CA GLN A 157 -5.17 3.45 -18.22
C GLN A 157 -4.98 4.47 -17.10
N GLU A 158 -5.25 5.75 -17.39
CA GLU A 158 -5.53 6.74 -16.38
C GLU A 158 -7.03 7.02 -16.38
N LEU A 159 -7.64 6.91 -15.21
CA LEU A 159 -9.06 7.17 -14.99
C LEU A 159 -9.22 8.44 -14.14
N ASP A 160 -10.28 9.22 -14.41
CA ASP A 160 -10.70 10.30 -13.51
C ASP A 160 -11.40 9.73 -12.26
N SER A 161 -11.81 10.63 -11.34
CA SER A 161 -12.51 10.27 -10.11
C SER A 161 -13.89 9.62 -10.31
N ASP A 162 -14.48 9.74 -11.50
CA ASP A 162 -15.72 9.10 -11.91
C ASP A 162 -15.47 7.81 -12.70
N HIS A 163 -14.23 7.35 -12.75
CA HIS A 163 -13.73 6.18 -13.47
C HIS A 163 -13.87 6.27 -15.01
N ASN A 164 -13.94 7.47 -15.60
CA ASN A 164 -13.84 7.63 -17.04
C ASN A 164 -12.38 7.56 -17.48
N VAL A 165 -12.11 6.88 -18.59
CA VAL A 165 -10.77 6.83 -19.19
C VAL A 165 -10.41 8.21 -19.74
N ILE A 166 -9.36 8.82 -19.21
CA ILE A 166 -8.81 10.10 -19.69
C ILE A 166 -7.50 9.93 -20.45
N PHE A 167 -6.86 8.76 -20.29
CA PHE A 167 -5.69 8.35 -21.07
C PHE A 167 -5.68 6.83 -21.18
N GLU A 168 -5.39 6.31 -22.37
CA GLU A 168 -5.14 4.88 -22.61
C GLU A 168 -3.93 4.74 -23.53
N TRP A 169 -3.06 3.82 -23.18
CA TRP A 169 -1.84 3.53 -23.93
C TRP A 169 -1.67 2.02 -24.09
N GLN A 170 -1.26 1.59 -25.28
CA GLN A 170 -1.09 0.18 -25.61
C GLN A 170 0.33 -0.07 -26.13
N SER A 171 0.97 -1.10 -25.61
CA SER A 171 2.35 -1.44 -26.00
C SER A 171 2.47 -1.84 -27.47
N TRP A 172 1.40 -2.33 -28.09
CA TRP A 172 1.37 -2.76 -29.49
C TRP A 172 1.76 -1.66 -30.48
N ASP A 173 1.52 -0.42 -30.12
CA ASP A 173 1.82 0.76 -30.96
C ASP A 173 3.28 1.23 -30.82
N HIS A 174 4.04 0.69 -29.85
CA HIS A 174 5.32 1.25 -29.44
C HIS A 174 6.47 0.23 -29.36
N TYR A 175 6.16 -1.08 -29.31
CA TYR A 175 7.13 -2.15 -29.13
C TYR A 175 7.02 -3.18 -30.25
N TYR A 176 8.16 -3.53 -30.83
CA TYR A 176 8.28 -4.59 -31.81
C TYR A 176 9.08 -5.74 -31.22
N MET A 177 8.51 -6.93 -31.15
CA MET A 177 9.18 -8.11 -30.58
C MET A 177 10.51 -8.43 -31.24
N SER A 178 10.65 -8.14 -32.54
CA SER A 178 11.90 -8.32 -33.31
C SER A 178 13.08 -7.53 -32.74
N ASP A 179 12.84 -6.47 -31.97
CA ASP A 179 13.88 -5.62 -31.40
C ASP A 179 14.46 -6.21 -30.09
N TYR A 180 13.90 -7.33 -29.61
CA TYR A 180 14.24 -7.97 -28.33
C TYR A 180 14.67 -9.42 -28.53
N PRO A 181 15.97 -9.67 -28.82
CA PRO A 181 16.46 -10.99 -29.19
C PRO A 181 16.42 -12.05 -28.09
N ASP A 182 16.31 -11.62 -26.82
CA ASP A 182 16.34 -12.52 -25.65
C ASP A 182 14.97 -13.11 -25.32
N ILE A 183 13.94 -12.85 -26.13
CA ILE A 183 12.60 -13.43 -25.95
C ILE A 183 12.64 -14.92 -26.28
N ASN A 184 12.06 -15.73 -25.40
CA ASN A 184 11.89 -17.16 -25.65
C ASN A 184 10.69 -17.42 -26.57
N TYR A 185 10.93 -17.49 -27.88
CA TYR A 185 9.91 -17.73 -28.89
C TYR A 185 9.38 -19.17 -28.93
N SER A 186 10.01 -20.12 -28.21
CA SER A 186 9.54 -21.50 -28.12
C SER A 186 8.55 -21.75 -26.96
N SER A 187 8.26 -20.74 -26.16
CA SER A 187 7.28 -20.87 -25.07
C SER A 187 5.86 -20.91 -25.62
N ASN A 188 4.97 -21.60 -24.93
CA ASN A 188 3.54 -21.57 -25.18
C ASN A 188 2.93 -20.43 -24.37
N GLY A 189 2.59 -19.33 -25.03
CA GLY A 189 2.25 -18.04 -24.44
C GLY A 189 3.50 -17.20 -24.14
N ILE A 190 3.59 -16.02 -24.72
CA ILE A 190 4.70 -15.08 -24.51
C ILE A 190 4.19 -13.88 -23.75
N ASP A 191 4.57 -13.77 -22.49
CA ASP A 191 4.41 -12.56 -21.68
C ASP A 191 5.54 -11.59 -22.04
N PHE A 192 5.25 -10.68 -22.99
CA PHE A 192 6.31 -9.92 -23.69
C PHE A 192 6.99 -8.91 -22.76
N LEU A 193 6.24 -7.99 -22.18
CA LEU A 193 6.82 -6.91 -21.37
C LEU A 193 6.85 -7.25 -19.88
N HIS A 194 5.78 -7.80 -19.35
CA HIS A 194 5.56 -8.05 -17.92
C HIS A 194 5.82 -6.79 -17.09
N CYS A 195 5.02 -5.73 -17.31
CA CYS A 195 5.17 -4.51 -16.56
C CYS A 195 4.78 -4.73 -15.09
N ASN A 196 5.67 -4.38 -14.17
CA ASN A 196 5.50 -4.69 -12.76
C ASN A 196 5.53 -3.48 -11.82
N ALA A 197 5.78 -2.29 -12.35
CA ALA A 197 5.74 -1.05 -11.56
C ALA A 197 5.47 0.15 -12.45
N ILE A 198 4.81 1.16 -11.88
CA ILE A 198 4.65 2.48 -12.45
C ILE A 198 4.97 3.56 -11.42
N ASP A 199 5.59 4.64 -11.88
CA ASP A 199 5.78 5.86 -11.10
C ASP A 199 5.53 7.07 -11.98
N ILE A 200 5.44 8.24 -11.36
CA ILE A 200 5.34 9.53 -12.04
C ILE A 200 6.65 10.28 -11.80
N ASP A 201 7.33 10.64 -12.90
CA ASP A 201 8.55 11.42 -12.81
C ASP A 201 8.27 12.89 -12.43
N GLU A 202 9.30 13.61 -12.02
CA GLU A 202 9.18 15.02 -11.57
C GLU A 202 8.54 15.97 -12.60
N ASP A 203 8.62 15.63 -13.90
CA ASP A 203 7.97 16.37 -14.99
C ASP A 203 6.53 15.91 -15.30
N GLY A 204 5.99 14.96 -14.49
CA GLY A 204 4.63 14.46 -14.60
C GLY A 204 4.44 13.34 -15.60
N HIS A 205 5.48 12.85 -16.26
CA HIS A 205 5.44 11.73 -17.21
C HIS A 205 5.50 10.37 -16.51
N PHE A 206 5.03 9.31 -17.18
CA PHE A 206 5.06 7.97 -16.62
C PHE A 206 6.43 7.33 -16.72
N LEU A 207 6.81 6.60 -15.67
CA LEU A 207 7.92 5.66 -15.66
C LEU A 207 7.35 4.26 -15.46
N ILE A 208 7.66 3.33 -16.34
CA ILE A 208 7.23 1.92 -16.21
C ILE A 208 8.44 0.99 -16.18
N SER A 209 8.29 -0.11 -15.44
CA SER A 209 9.30 -1.16 -15.32
C SER A 209 8.85 -2.40 -16.08
N ASN A 210 9.45 -2.66 -17.24
CA ASN A 210 9.17 -3.80 -18.09
C ASN A 210 10.15 -4.93 -17.78
N ARG A 211 9.73 -5.88 -16.96
CA ARG A 211 10.57 -6.93 -16.38
C ARG A 211 11.21 -7.84 -17.43
N ASN A 212 10.39 -8.39 -18.34
CA ASN A 212 10.85 -9.46 -19.22
C ASN A 212 11.85 -9.00 -20.28
N ILE A 213 11.87 -7.72 -20.58
CA ILE A 213 12.84 -7.08 -21.46
C ILE A 213 13.91 -6.28 -20.72
N SER A 214 13.89 -6.30 -19.38
CA SER A 214 14.88 -5.62 -18.51
C SER A 214 14.99 -4.12 -18.78
N GLU A 215 13.86 -3.44 -19.01
CA GLU A 215 13.83 -2.04 -19.47
C GLU A 215 12.95 -1.17 -18.55
N ILE A 216 13.43 0.04 -18.27
CA ILE A 216 12.63 1.15 -17.74
C ILE A 216 12.29 2.06 -18.91
N THR A 217 11.01 2.41 -19.05
CA THR A 217 10.56 3.27 -20.16
C THR A 217 9.87 4.50 -19.60
N LYS A 218 10.24 5.67 -20.12
CA LYS A 218 9.54 6.92 -19.83
C LYS A 218 8.56 7.24 -20.95
N ILE A 219 7.29 7.46 -20.60
CA ILE A 219 6.19 7.69 -21.54
C ILE A 219 5.59 9.07 -21.30
N HIS A 220 5.41 9.84 -22.34
CA HIS A 220 4.77 11.13 -22.29
C HIS A 220 3.28 10.97 -21.95
N ARG A 221 2.86 11.47 -20.78
CA ARG A 221 1.51 11.24 -20.18
C ARG A 221 0.34 11.71 -21.02
N THR A 222 0.56 12.60 -22.00
CA THR A 222 -0.51 13.12 -22.84
C THR A 222 -0.51 12.55 -24.26
N THR A 223 0.69 12.39 -24.86
CA THR A 223 0.81 11.93 -26.24
C THR A 223 1.00 10.42 -26.36
N GLY A 224 1.45 9.74 -25.29
CA GLY A 224 1.81 8.34 -25.31
C GLY A 224 3.16 8.03 -25.97
N GLU A 225 3.88 9.05 -26.48
CA GLU A 225 5.20 8.84 -27.07
C GLU A 225 6.22 8.37 -26.03
N ILE A 226 7.08 7.44 -26.41
CA ILE A 226 8.21 7.04 -25.56
C ILE A 226 9.26 8.16 -25.62
N ILE A 227 9.59 8.71 -24.46
CA ILE A 227 10.59 9.78 -24.31
C ILE A 227 11.99 9.20 -24.34
N TRP A 228 12.20 8.12 -23.58
CA TRP A 228 13.46 7.37 -23.55
C TRP A 228 13.25 5.95 -22.97
N ARG A 229 14.23 5.09 -23.27
CA ARG A 229 14.39 3.73 -22.73
C ARG A 229 15.71 3.60 -21.98
N PHE A 230 15.69 2.92 -20.84
CA PHE A 230 16.87 2.68 -20.01
C PHE A 230 16.97 1.22 -19.62
N GLY A 231 18.08 0.58 -19.95
CA GLY A 231 18.29 -0.87 -19.83
C GLY A 231 17.68 -1.65 -21.00
N GLY A 232 17.83 -2.98 -20.97
CA GLY A 232 17.37 -3.84 -22.05
C GLY A 232 18.10 -3.66 -23.39
N ALA A 233 17.53 -4.30 -24.43
CA ALA A 233 18.15 -4.30 -25.76
C ALA A 233 18.03 -2.95 -26.49
N GLN A 234 17.02 -2.14 -26.13
CA GLN A 234 16.73 -0.86 -26.80
C GLN A 234 17.10 0.35 -25.93
N SER A 235 18.06 0.20 -24.99
CA SER A 235 18.49 1.28 -24.11
C SER A 235 19.06 2.47 -24.89
N ASP A 236 18.55 3.67 -24.62
CA ASP A 236 19.14 4.92 -25.09
C ASP A 236 20.44 5.25 -24.32
N PHE A 237 20.62 4.69 -23.12
CA PHE A 237 21.70 5.06 -22.20
C PHE A 237 22.82 4.03 -22.16
N THR A 238 24.06 4.52 -22.04
CA THR A 238 25.25 3.72 -21.80
C THR A 238 25.59 3.71 -20.32
N PHE A 239 25.74 2.54 -19.70
CA PHE A 239 26.23 2.39 -18.34
C PHE A 239 27.71 2.73 -18.25
N LEU A 240 28.10 3.68 -17.37
CA LEU A 240 29.50 4.13 -17.25
C LEU A 240 30.30 3.34 -16.21
N ASN A 241 29.72 3.04 -15.06
CA ASN A 241 30.43 2.48 -13.91
C ASN A 241 29.72 1.27 -13.28
N ASP A 242 28.81 0.66 -14.03
CA ASP A 242 28.03 -0.49 -13.61
C ASP A 242 27.71 -1.43 -14.78
N TYR A 243 27.19 -2.61 -14.46
CA TYR A 243 26.59 -3.54 -15.41
C TYR A 243 25.07 -3.35 -15.47
N PRO A 244 24.40 -3.71 -16.59
CA PRO A 244 22.94 -3.58 -16.71
C PRO A 244 22.19 -4.38 -15.65
N PHE A 245 21.11 -3.80 -15.12
CA PHE A 245 20.15 -4.53 -14.30
C PHE A 245 19.38 -5.54 -15.15
N SER A 246 18.76 -6.53 -14.49
CA SER A 246 18.01 -7.57 -15.21
C SER A 246 16.77 -8.02 -14.46
N GLN A 247 15.63 -8.02 -15.17
CA GLN A 247 14.32 -8.44 -14.71
C GLN A 247 13.88 -7.73 -13.43
N GLN A 248 14.18 -6.44 -13.34
CA GLN A 248 13.99 -5.54 -12.20
C GLN A 248 12.52 -5.37 -11.82
N HIS A 249 12.30 -4.89 -10.59
CA HIS A 249 11.01 -4.44 -10.05
C HIS A 249 11.11 -3.03 -9.48
N CYS A 250 9.96 -2.39 -9.28
CA CYS A 250 9.82 -1.21 -8.43
C CYS A 250 10.71 -0.02 -8.85
N ILE A 251 10.44 0.59 -10.02
CA ILE A 251 11.05 1.88 -10.39
C ILE A 251 10.48 3.01 -9.53
N LYS A 252 11.36 3.93 -9.06
CA LYS A 252 11.00 5.16 -8.35
C LYS A 252 11.80 6.34 -8.86
N SER A 253 11.13 7.44 -9.15
CA SER A 253 11.77 8.73 -9.38
C SER A 253 12.22 9.34 -8.07
N LEU A 254 13.46 9.80 -8.00
CA LEU A 254 13.99 10.58 -6.87
C LEU A 254 14.14 12.07 -7.23
N GLY A 255 13.70 12.47 -8.43
CA GLY A 255 13.92 13.78 -9.01
C GLY A 255 15.35 14.02 -9.49
N ASN A 256 15.56 15.12 -10.22
CA ASN A 256 16.86 15.48 -10.80
C ASN A 256 17.48 14.37 -11.64
N ASN A 257 16.68 13.67 -12.46
CA ASN A 257 17.06 12.53 -13.28
C ASN A 257 17.71 11.37 -12.49
N ARG A 258 17.38 11.22 -11.21
CA ARG A 258 17.83 10.08 -10.39
C ARG A 258 16.69 9.10 -10.22
N TYR A 259 17.02 7.82 -10.37
CA TYR A 259 16.06 6.73 -10.39
C TYR A 259 16.53 5.59 -9.51
N LEU A 260 15.62 5.07 -8.68
CA LEU A 260 15.86 3.97 -7.76
C LEU A 260 15.07 2.76 -8.22
N LEU A 261 15.68 1.58 -8.26
CA LEU A 261 15.02 0.33 -8.63
C LEU A 261 15.56 -0.86 -7.84
N PHE A 262 14.77 -1.92 -7.76
CA PHE A 262 15.19 -3.23 -7.25
C PHE A 262 15.63 -4.09 -8.43
N ASP A 263 16.95 -4.29 -8.58
CA ASP A 263 17.54 -5.17 -9.58
C ASP A 263 17.46 -6.62 -9.09
N ASN A 264 16.58 -7.43 -9.67
CA ASN A 264 16.47 -8.85 -9.34
C ASN A 264 17.73 -9.62 -9.71
N GLY A 265 18.52 -9.12 -10.67
CA GLY A 265 19.83 -9.63 -11.00
C GLY A 265 19.82 -11.02 -11.64
N ASN A 266 18.79 -11.35 -12.43
CA ASN A 266 18.63 -12.68 -13.03
C ASN A 266 19.75 -13.04 -14.00
N GLN A 267 20.45 -12.03 -14.53
CA GLN A 267 21.66 -12.16 -15.36
C GLN A 267 22.93 -11.62 -14.68
N SER A 268 22.87 -11.33 -13.38
CA SER A 268 24.00 -10.73 -12.64
C SER A 268 25.24 -11.64 -12.61
N ASP A 269 25.06 -12.95 -12.68
CA ASP A 269 26.14 -13.94 -12.76
C ASP A 269 27.10 -13.71 -13.94
N LEU A 270 26.63 -13.12 -15.04
CA LEU A 270 27.48 -12.73 -16.17
C LEU A 270 28.56 -11.70 -15.79
N TYR A 271 28.30 -10.91 -14.76
CA TYR A 271 29.15 -9.78 -14.34
C TYR A 271 29.79 -9.96 -12.96
N THR A 272 29.32 -10.94 -12.17
CA THR A 272 29.66 -11.09 -10.75
C THR A 272 30.45 -12.37 -10.43
N GLY A 273 31.08 -12.95 -11.46
CA GLY A 273 31.89 -14.17 -11.28
C GLY A 273 31.05 -15.44 -11.10
N GLY A 274 29.86 -15.50 -11.69
CA GLY A 274 29.00 -16.69 -11.68
C GLY A 274 28.06 -16.81 -10.48
N ILE A 275 27.91 -15.74 -9.68
CA ILE A 275 27.02 -15.73 -8.50
C ILE A 275 25.85 -14.79 -8.77
N LYS A 276 24.63 -15.34 -8.88
CA LYS A 276 23.42 -14.52 -8.96
C LYS A 276 23.13 -13.85 -7.64
N ARG A 277 22.80 -12.56 -7.68
CA ARG A 277 22.43 -11.75 -6.52
C ARG A 277 21.52 -10.60 -6.93
N SER A 278 20.58 -10.26 -6.05
CA SER A 278 19.72 -9.10 -6.19
C SER A 278 20.28 -7.91 -5.41
N ARG A 279 19.89 -6.70 -5.80
CA ARG A 279 20.34 -5.47 -5.14
C ARG A 279 19.32 -4.34 -5.25
N GLY A 280 19.35 -3.40 -4.32
CA GLY A 280 18.84 -2.05 -4.54
C GLY A 280 19.87 -1.24 -5.30
N VAL A 281 19.46 -0.44 -6.29
CA VAL A 281 20.40 0.38 -7.06
C VAL A 281 19.78 1.72 -7.46
N GLU A 282 20.59 2.78 -7.40
CA GLU A 282 20.24 4.12 -7.83
C GLU A 282 21.15 4.54 -9.01
N TYR A 283 20.52 5.11 -10.03
CA TYR A 283 21.20 5.69 -11.19
C TYR A 283 20.85 7.17 -11.35
N GLU A 284 21.84 7.94 -11.77
CA GLU A 284 21.68 9.28 -12.33
C GLU A 284 21.82 9.20 -13.86
N LEU A 285 20.80 9.69 -14.59
CA LEU A 285 20.79 9.73 -16.04
C LEU A 285 21.20 11.10 -16.55
N ASN A 286 22.21 11.15 -17.41
CA ASN A 286 22.56 12.36 -18.14
C ASN A 286 21.86 12.36 -19.50
N LEU A 287 20.83 13.20 -19.63
CA LEU A 287 20.00 13.31 -20.84
C LEU A 287 20.69 14.01 -22.00
N SER A 288 21.86 14.66 -21.79
CA SER A 288 22.59 15.36 -22.85
C SER A 288 23.52 14.46 -23.64
N ASP A 289 24.07 13.43 -23.03
CA ASP A 289 24.99 12.47 -23.64
C ASP A 289 24.52 11.01 -23.55
N TYR A 290 23.33 10.81 -22.99
CA TYR A 290 22.66 9.50 -22.81
C TYR A 290 23.56 8.51 -22.06
N THR A 291 24.06 8.93 -20.90
CA THR A 291 24.84 8.07 -20.02
C THR A 291 24.11 7.85 -18.68
N ALA A 292 24.36 6.69 -18.09
CA ALA A 292 23.84 6.29 -16.79
C ALA A 292 24.98 6.04 -15.81
N THR A 293 25.00 6.75 -14.71
CA THR A 293 25.98 6.59 -13.63
C THR A 293 25.32 6.00 -12.40
N LYS A 294 25.82 4.86 -11.92
CA LYS A 294 25.40 4.33 -10.62
C LYS A 294 25.90 5.25 -9.52
N THR A 295 24.98 5.78 -8.72
CA THR A 295 25.26 6.69 -7.58
C THR A 295 25.25 5.97 -6.25
N TRP A 296 24.47 4.88 -6.15
CA TRP A 296 24.36 4.06 -4.95
C TRP A 296 23.95 2.63 -5.31
N ASP A 297 24.40 1.65 -4.52
CA ASP A 297 23.82 0.31 -4.52
C ASP A 297 23.96 -0.35 -3.15
N TYR A 298 23.06 -1.31 -2.89
CA TYR A 298 23.14 -2.20 -1.73
C TYR A 298 22.94 -3.65 -2.17
N VAL A 299 23.92 -4.46 -1.86
CA VAL A 299 23.87 -5.92 -1.97
C VAL A 299 23.86 -6.48 -0.58
N HIS A 300 22.87 -7.31 -0.25
CA HIS A 300 22.81 -7.94 1.07
C HIS A 300 24.06 -8.79 1.34
N PRO A 301 24.64 -8.78 2.57
CA PRO A 301 25.86 -9.54 2.89
C PRO A 301 25.76 -11.03 2.57
N ASP A 302 24.58 -11.64 2.71
CA ASP A 302 24.32 -13.04 2.37
C ASP A 302 24.13 -13.26 0.86
N SER A 303 24.34 -12.25 0.01
CA SER A 303 24.17 -12.29 -1.44
C SER A 303 22.81 -12.86 -1.85
N LEU A 304 21.72 -12.32 -1.26
CA LEU A 304 20.36 -12.78 -1.52
C LEU A 304 20.05 -12.73 -3.02
N PHE A 305 19.42 -13.80 -3.53
CA PHE A 305 18.94 -13.86 -4.90
C PHE A 305 17.42 -14.05 -4.92
N THR A 306 16.76 -13.03 -5.43
CA THR A 306 15.30 -12.89 -5.54
C THR A 306 14.94 -12.76 -7.02
N PRO A 307 14.69 -13.87 -7.76
CA PRO A 307 14.49 -13.83 -9.22
C PRO A 307 13.18 -13.18 -9.65
N SER A 308 12.25 -12.97 -8.72
CA SER A 308 10.94 -12.36 -8.97
C SER A 308 10.45 -11.64 -7.73
N ILE A 309 9.54 -10.68 -7.90
CA ILE A 309 9.03 -9.82 -6.83
C ILE A 309 10.15 -9.00 -6.16
N GLY A 310 9.79 -8.19 -5.17
CA GLY A 310 10.72 -7.30 -4.48
C GLY A 310 10.35 -5.83 -4.67
N SER A 311 10.79 -5.00 -3.74
CA SER A 311 10.49 -3.57 -3.78
C SER A 311 11.59 -2.76 -3.09
N ILE A 312 11.62 -1.47 -3.41
CA ILE A 312 12.58 -0.53 -2.84
C ILE A 312 11.91 0.83 -2.64
N GLN A 313 12.29 1.52 -1.57
CA GLN A 313 11.78 2.84 -1.26
C GLN A 313 12.88 3.67 -0.61
N ARG A 314 13.15 4.89 -1.13
CA ARG A 314 13.92 5.90 -0.43
C ARG A 314 13.01 6.57 0.59
N LEU A 315 13.44 6.63 1.85
CA LEU A 315 12.73 7.26 2.95
C LEU A 315 13.19 8.72 3.11
N ASP A 316 12.38 9.55 3.75
CA ASP A 316 12.63 10.99 3.89
C ASP A 316 13.84 11.32 4.78
N ASN A 317 14.27 10.39 5.64
CA ASN A 317 15.49 10.48 6.43
C ASN A 317 16.77 10.07 5.66
N GLY A 318 16.67 9.76 4.36
CA GLY A 318 17.76 9.29 3.51
C GLY A 318 17.99 7.78 3.53
N ASN A 319 17.40 7.03 4.46
CA ASN A 319 17.50 5.57 4.48
C ASN A 319 16.79 4.94 3.27
N THR A 320 17.14 3.71 2.96
CA THR A 320 16.48 2.92 1.92
C THR A 320 15.90 1.65 2.50
N LEU A 321 14.59 1.46 2.32
CA LEU A 321 13.89 0.21 2.61
C LEU A 321 13.96 -0.70 1.39
N ILE A 322 14.36 -1.96 1.57
CA ILE A 322 14.52 -2.93 0.49
C ILE A 322 13.81 -4.22 0.90
N ASN A 323 12.96 -4.75 0.04
CA ASN A 323 12.32 -6.05 0.22
C ASN A 323 12.90 -7.08 -0.75
N PHE A 324 13.64 -8.04 -0.25
CA PHE A 324 14.09 -9.24 -0.97
C PHE A 324 12.96 -10.27 -0.89
N GLY A 325 12.03 -10.21 -1.83
CA GLY A 325 10.67 -10.78 -1.69
C GLY A 325 10.56 -12.30 -1.83
N ASN A 326 11.44 -12.95 -2.62
CA ASN A 326 11.37 -14.39 -2.89
C ASN A 326 12.79 -14.98 -3.02
N ASN A 327 13.41 -15.23 -1.88
CA ASN A 327 14.80 -15.72 -1.85
C ASN A 327 14.88 -17.19 -2.26
N GLN A 328 15.72 -17.50 -3.24
CA GLN A 328 15.89 -18.86 -3.76
C GLN A 328 17.22 -19.52 -3.40
N ASN A 329 18.22 -18.73 -3.03
CA ASN A 329 19.54 -19.24 -2.70
C ASN A 329 19.75 -19.53 -1.21
N ILE A 330 18.74 -19.27 -0.38
CA ILE A 330 18.75 -19.52 1.07
C ILE A 330 17.41 -20.12 1.51
N ASN A 331 17.41 -20.82 2.63
CA ASN A 331 16.21 -21.44 3.18
C ASN A 331 15.47 -20.47 4.11
N ARG A 332 15.15 -19.27 3.60
CA ARG A 332 14.41 -18.21 4.29
C ARG A 332 13.27 -17.71 3.41
N GLY A 333 12.29 -17.06 4.02
CA GLY A 333 11.27 -16.30 3.32
C GLY A 333 11.79 -14.95 2.82
N SER A 334 10.91 -13.97 2.68
CA SER A 334 11.32 -12.60 2.37
C SER A 334 12.19 -12.01 3.46
N VAL A 335 13.15 -11.18 3.05
CA VAL A 335 13.96 -10.35 3.95
C VAL A 335 13.68 -8.88 3.63
N ILE A 336 13.24 -8.12 4.62
CA ILE A 336 13.07 -6.67 4.52
C ILE A 336 14.19 -6.01 5.30
N THR A 337 14.99 -5.21 4.60
CA THR A 337 16.15 -4.51 5.18
C THR A 337 15.99 -3.01 4.99
N GLU A 338 16.23 -2.22 6.05
CA GLU A 338 16.40 -0.78 5.94
C GLU A 338 17.87 -0.45 6.18
N VAL A 339 18.45 0.31 5.25
CA VAL A 339 19.85 0.69 5.31
C VAL A 339 20.00 2.21 5.24
N THR A 340 21.04 2.74 5.88
CA THR A 340 21.46 4.14 5.74
C THR A 340 22.05 4.41 4.34
N GLU A 341 22.28 5.67 4.02
CA GLU A 341 23.01 6.07 2.78
C GLU A 341 24.39 5.43 2.68
N THR A 342 25.00 5.07 3.83
CA THR A 342 26.32 4.40 3.90
C THR A 342 26.23 2.90 4.01
N ASN A 343 25.05 2.31 3.71
CA ASN A 343 24.81 0.87 3.72
C ASN A 343 24.88 0.19 5.11
N GLU A 344 24.74 0.95 6.20
CA GLU A 344 24.60 0.38 7.54
C GLU A 344 23.14 -0.12 7.71
N VAL A 345 22.98 -1.38 8.12
CA VAL A 345 21.67 -1.98 8.39
C VAL A 345 21.14 -1.44 9.71
N VAL A 346 20.01 -0.74 9.67
CA VAL A 346 19.31 -0.19 10.85
C VAL A 346 18.05 -0.96 11.22
N PHE A 347 17.49 -1.69 10.28
CA PHE A 347 16.36 -2.60 10.50
C PHE A 347 16.47 -3.82 9.59
N GLU A 348 16.18 -5.00 10.10
CA GLU A 348 16.07 -6.21 9.30
C GLU A 348 15.02 -7.15 9.88
N LEU A 349 14.08 -7.53 9.04
CA LEU A 349 13.02 -8.50 9.29
C LEU A 349 13.15 -9.65 8.30
N GLU A 350 13.09 -10.87 8.82
CA GLU A 350 13.14 -12.11 8.06
C GLU A 350 11.86 -12.91 8.28
N MET A 351 11.19 -13.28 7.19
CA MET A 351 10.03 -14.16 7.21
C MET A 351 10.45 -15.62 7.24
N ASP A 352 9.59 -16.47 7.80
CA ASP A 352 9.78 -17.93 7.74
C ASP A 352 9.80 -18.41 6.28
N ASN A 353 10.53 -19.52 6.06
CA ASN A 353 10.67 -20.10 4.72
C ASN A 353 9.31 -20.39 4.06
N GLY A 354 9.18 -19.97 2.79
CA GLY A 354 7.96 -20.10 2.00
C GLY A 354 6.95 -18.97 2.18
N GLN A 355 7.20 -18.02 3.09
CA GLN A 355 6.42 -16.79 3.22
C GLN A 355 7.06 -15.66 2.41
N ASN A 356 6.36 -15.21 1.38
CA ASN A 356 6.86 -14.24 0.42
C ASN A 356 6.11 -12.92 0.53
N ILE A 357 6.83 -11.82 0.38
CA ILE A 357 6.29 -10.46 0.36
C ILE A 357 6.51 -9.88 -1.03
N TYR A 358 5.42 -9.51 -1.73
CA TYR A 358 5.52 -8.90 -3.06
C TYR A 358 6.18 -7.52 -2.99
N CYS A 359 5.62 -6.63 -2.18
CA CYS A 359 6.19 -5.32 -1.90
C CYS A 359 6.03 -4.98 -0.42
N ALA A 360 6.97 -4.18 0.08
CA ALA A 360 6.93 -3.58 1.40
C ALA A 360 7.18 -2.09 1.27
N ASN A 361 6.46 -1.27 2.02
CA ASN A 361 6.68 0.17 2.05
C ASN A 361 6.46 0.73 3.46
N LYS A 362 7.14 1.83 3.77
CA LYS A 362 6.91 2.60 4.99
C LYS A 362 6.13 3.87 4.68
N ALA A 363 5.17 4.15 5.56
CA ALA A 363 4.38 5.38 5.52
C ALA A 363 3.99 5.81 6.94
N GLU A 364 3.74 7.09 7.14
CA GLU A 364 3.03 7.54 8.32
C GLU A 364 1.56 7.15 8.20
N TRP A 365 1.04 6.47 9.21
CA TRP A 365 -0.35 6.02 9.20
C TRP A 365 -0.93 5.99 10.61
N ASN A 366 -2.11 6.54 10.77
CA ASN A 366 -2.86 6.52 12.00
C ASN A 366 -4.25 5.93 11.75
N PHE A 367 -4.49 4.70 12.15
CA PHE A 367 -5.78 4.01 12.00
C PHE A 367 -6.96 4.77 12.62
N TYR A 368 -6.73 5.56 13.63
CA TYR A 368 -7.76 6.25 14.42
C TYR A 368 -7.58 7.75 14.47
N SER A 369 -6.79 8.33 13.57
CA SER A 369 -6.96 9.74 13.36
C SER A 369 -8.32 9.88 12.65
N GLU A 370 -9.38 10.25 13.39
CA GLU A 370 -10.38 11.10 12.78
C GLU A 370 -9.66 11.99 11.75
N PRO A 371 -10.22 12.22 10.54
CA PRO A 371 -9.62 13.21 9.67
C PRO A 371 -9.30 14.39 10.58
N VAL A 372 -8.03 14.70 10.76
CA VAL A 372 -7.63 15.99 11.28
C VAL A 372 -8.14 16.91 10.19
N VAL A 373 -9.40 17.28 10.31
CA VAL A 373 -9.87 18.51 9.72
C VAL A 373 -8.82 19.46 10.21
N GLU A 374 -7.96 19.95 9.33
CA GLU A 374 -6.97 20.94 9.71
C GLU A 374 -7.71 22.11 10.32
N LEU A 375 -7.83 22.05 11.64
CA LEU A 375 -8.29 23.14 12.47
C LEU A 375 -7.19 24.21 12.61
N ASN A 376 -6.20 24.20 11.71
CA ASN A 376 -5.06 25.09 11.78
C ASN A 376 -5.38 26.56 11.53
N GLU A 377 -6.53 26.87 10.92
CA GLU A 377 -6.94 28.27 10.79
C GLU A 377 -8.04 28.73 11.76
N LEU A 378 -8.70 27.80 12.47
CA LEU A 378 -9.72 28.16 13.46
C LEU A 378 -9.22 28.15 14.91
N ASN A 379 -8.02 27.63 15.17
CA ASN A 379 -7.53 27.38 16.54
C ASN A 379 -6.88 28.57 17.23
N GLN A 380 -6.77 29.74 16.63
CA GLN A 380 -6.29 30.92 17.37
C GLN A 380 -7.41 31.73 18.06
N GLN A 381 -8.69 31.46 17.79
CA GLN A 381 -9.79 32.21 18.43
C GLN A 381 -10.89 31.39 19.12
N LYS A 382 -10.90 30.05 19.05
CA LYS A 382 -12.03 29.22 19.58
C LYS A 382 -11.62 28.19 20.65
N LYS A 383 -10.61 28.45 21.46
CA LYS A 383 -10.33 27.62 22.63
C LYS A 383 -11.50 27.73 23.62
N THR A 384 -12.21 26.60 23.82
CA THR A 384 -13.20 26.36 24.88
C THR A 384 -14.59 27.00 24.71
N GLN A 385 -15.33 26.58 23.68
CA GLN A 385 -16.77 26.92 23.61
C GLN A 385 -17.68 25.86 24.24
N LEU A 386 -17.21 24.60 24.39
CA LEU A 386 -17.92 23.51 25.00
C LEU A 386 -17.10 22.87 26.12
N THR A 387 -17.54 22.97 27.36
CA THR A 387 -16.89 22.38 28.52
C THR A 387 -17.84 21.42 29.23
N ILE A 388 -17.33 20.26 29.67
CA ILE A 388 -18.10 19.25 30.43
C ILE A 388 -17.42 19.05 31.78
N TYR A 389 -18.21 19.12 32.87
CA TYR A 389 -17.69 18.87 34.20
C TYR A 389 -18.74 18.29 35.16
N PRO A 390 -18.35 17.42 36.11
CA PRO A 390 -17.06 16.77 36.17
C PRO A 390 -16.85 15.83 34.99
N ASN A 391 -15.60 15.65 34.55
CA ASN A 391 -15.21 14.67 33.55
C ASN A 391 -13.87 14.05 33.98
N PRO A 392 -13.82 12.79 34.39
CA PRO A 392 -14.91 11.80 34.43
C PRO A 392 -16.09 12.12 35.35
N SER A 393 -17.26 11.56 35.03
CA SER A 393 -18.47 11.68 35.81
C SER A 393 -19.01 10.30 36.20
N ASN A 394 -19.70 10.23 37.36
CA ASN A 394 -20.34 8.98 37.85
C ASN A 394 -21.85 8.91 37.58
N SER A 395 -22.52 10.02 37.20
CA SER A 395 -23.94 10.01 36.81
C SER A 395 -24.40 11.33 36.23
N THR A 396 -24.15 12.44 36.95
CA THR A 396 -24.61 13.79 36.59
C THR A 396 -23.43 14.65 36.19
N PHE A 397 -23.53 15.32 35.05
CA PHE A 397 -22.53 16.26 34.60
C PHE A 397 -23.17 17.50 33.99
N PHE A 398 -22.40 18.56 33.91
CA PHE A 398 -22.82 19.82 33.33
C PHE A 398 -22.14 20.05 32.02
N VAL A 399 -22.89 20.59 31.06
CA VAL A 399 -22.41 21.04 29.77
C VAL A 399 -22.46 22.56 29.76
N GLU A 400 -21.32 23.21 29.66
CA GLU A 400 -21.18 24.66 29.58
C GLU A 400 -20.85 25.08 28.15
N LEU A 401 -21.68 25.99 27.59
CA LEU A 401 -21.50 26.56 26.26
C LEU A 401 -21.09 28.04 26.43
N LYS A 402 -19.89 28.39 25.99
CA LYS A 402 -19.27 29.71 26.23
C LYS A 402 -19.50 30.76 25.15
N ASN A 403 -20.24 30.46 24.08
CA ASN A 403 -20.52 31.42 23.03
C ASN A 403 -21.86 32.12 23.23
N GLN A 404 -21.86 33.37 23.69
CA GLN A 404 -23.04 34.17 23.93
C GLN A 404 -23.77 34.68 22.68
N ASN A 405 -23.16 34.51 21.51
CA ASN A 405 -23.68 35.01 20.23
C ASN A 405 -24.33 33.93 19.35
N GLU A 406 -24.33 32.68 19.79
CA GLU A 406 -24.93 31.57 19.06
C GLU A 406 -26.13 31.00 19.74
N THR A 407 -27.16 30.65 18.98
CA THR A 407 -28.36 29.94 19.46
C THR A 407 -28.19 28.45 19.23
N PHE A 408 -28.08 27.70 20.30
CA PHE A 408 -27.98 26.24 20.23
C PHE A 408 -29.38 25.62 20.05
N ARG A 409 -29.42 24.55 19.23
CA ARG A 409 -30.67 23.84 18.90
C ARG A 409 -30.81 22.51 19.61
N LYS A 410 -29.70 21.79 19.79
CA LYS A 410 -29.69 20.48 20.45
C LYS A 410 -28.34 20.09 21.00
N ILE A 411 -28.35 19.19 21.98
CA ILE A 411 -27.21 18.40 22.43
C ILE A 411 -27.52 16.94 22.13
N GLU A 412 -26.54 16.24 21.55
CA GLU A 412 -26.58 14.81 21.29
C GLU A 412 -25.40 14.14 21.98
N ILE A 413 -25.60 12.93 22.51
CA ILE A 413 -24.54 12.10 23.07
C ILE A 413 -24.50 10.82 22.27
N PHE A 414 -23.33 10.48 21.77
CA PHE A 414 -23.05 9.30 20.95
C PHE A 414 -22.18 8.32 21.74
N ASN A 415 -22.39 7.02 21.55
CA ASN A 415 -21.45 6.01 21.97
C ASN A 415 -20.25 5.96 20.99
N ILE A 416 -19.26 5.12 21.29
CA ILE A 416 -18.06 4.94 20.42
C ILE A 416 -18.38 4.34 19.04
N ASN A 417 -19.56 3.74 18.85
CA ASN A 417 -20.00 3.19 17.56
C ASN A 417 -20.73 4.23 16.71
N GLY A 418 -20.93 5.47 17.23
CA GLY A 418 -21.66 6.53 16.54
C GLY A 418 -23.17 6.49 16.75
N ASP A 419 -23.71 5.59 17.59
CA ASP A 419 -25.14 5.55 17.89
C ASP A 419 -25.53 6.70 18.83
N VAL A 420 -26.64 7.38 18.52
CA VAL A 420 -27.20 8.42 19.39
C VAL A 420 -27.80 7.77 20.63
N ILE A 421 -27.18 8.00 21.77
CA ILE A 421 -27.66 7.50 23.07
C ILE A 421 -28.65 8.47 23.73
N LEU A 422 -28.45 9.77 23.52
CA LEU A 422 -29.29 10.82 24.08
C LEU A 422 -29.34 11.99 23.10
N SER A 423 -30.57 12.58 22.95
CA SER A 423 -30.76 13.81 22.16
C SER A 423 -31.66 14.74 22.89
N ILE A 424 -31.20 15.94 23.24
CA ILE A 424 -31.93 16.97 24.00
C ILE A 424 -32.10 18.18 23.07
N PRO A 425 -33.33 18.44 22.58
CA PRO A 425 -33.61 19.65 21.80
C PRO A 425 -33.77 20.85 22.72
N PHE A 426 -33.36 22.02 22.28
CA PHE A 426 -33.68 23.31 22.92
C PHE A 426 -34.90 23.93 22.24
N LEU A 427 -35.95 24.16 23.03
CA LEU A 427 -37.26 24.64 22.53
C LEU A 427 -37.32 26.16 22.38
N GLU A 428 -36.44 26.93 23.00
CA GLU A 428 -36.39 28.40 22.91
C GLU A 428 -34.96 28.93 22.97
N GLN A 429 -34.73 30.20 22.60
CA GLN A 429 -33.46 30.88 22.74
C GLN A 429 -33.05 30.92 24.22
N SER A 430 -32.27 29.94 24.62
CA SER A 430 -31.81 29.85 26.00
C SER A 430 -30.55 30.71 26.15
N THR A 431 -30.63 31.66 27.09
CA THR A 431 -29.49 32.43 27.57
C THR A 431 -28.70 31.67 28.65
N ILE A 432 -29.14 30.45 28.99
CA ILE A 432 -28.47 29.60 29.98
C ILE A 432 -27.38 28.83 29.28
N ASN A 433 -26.17 29.07 29.67
CA ASN A 433 -24.97 28.44 29.07
C ASN A 433 -24.54 27.14 29.79
N ILE A 434 -25.25 26.69 30.81
CA ILE A 434 -24.92 25.52 31.63
C ILE A 434 -26.14 24.61 31.72
N PHE A 435 -26.03 23.39 31.26
CA PHE A 435 -27.12 22.41 31.22
C PHE A 435 -26.74 21.18 32.05
N PRO A 436 -27.51 20.77 33.06
CA PRO A 436 -27.31 19.52 33.76
C PRO A 436 -27.80 18.35 32.89
N ILE A 437 -26.99 17.34 32.75
CA ILE A 437 -27.37 16.05 32.16
C ILE A 437 -27.49 15.05 33.31
N ASN A 438 -28.71 14.60 33.58
CA ASN A 438 -29.02 13.69 34.65
C ASN A 438 -29.38 12.27 34.19
N GLU A 439 -28.97 11.93 32.94
CA GLU A 439 -29.24 10.62 32.38
C GLU A 439 -28.20 9.61 32.84
N LYS A 440 -28.66 8.42 33.24
CA LYS A 440 -27.78 7.35 33.68
C LYS A 440 -27.14 6.67 32.46
N LEU A 441 -25.95 7.09 32.13
CA LEU A 441 -25.11 6.44 31.11
C LEU A 441 -24.30 5.30 31.76
N SER A 442 -24.08 4.22 31.02
CA SER A 442 -23.17 3.16 31.47
C SER A 442 -21.71 3.63 31.46
N THR A 443 -20.87 2.99 32.29
CA THR A 443 -19.43 3.25 32.29
C THR A 443 -18.85 3.12 30.88
N GLY A 444 -18.12 4.15 30.42
CA GLY A 444 -17.59 4.19 29.06
C GLY A 444 -17.18 5.59 28.59
N ILE A 445 -16.79 5.67 27.38
CA ILE A 445 -16.43 6.92 26.66
C ILE A 445 -17.55 7.27 25.70
N TYR A 446 -17.94 8.54 25.71
CA TYR A 446 -18.98 9.10 24.84
C TYR A 446 -18.53 10.39 24.21
N ILE A 447 -19.10 10.71 23.03
CA ILE A 447 -18.92 11.99 22.36
C ILE A 447 -20.19 12.81 22.54
N LEU A 448 -20.03 14.03 23.06
CA LEU A 448 -21.10 15.00 23.13
C LEU A 448 -20.98 15.99 21.99
N LYS A 449 -22.08 16.21 21.27
CA LYS A 449 -22.21 17.17 20.16
C LYS A 449 -23.25 18.23 20.54
N ALA A 450 -22.86 19.50 20.55
CA ALA A 450 -23.79 20.62 20.68
C ALA A 450 -23.90 21.30 19.28
N THR A 451 -25.13 21.42 18.77
CA THR A 451 -25.40 21.99 17.45
C THR A 451 -26.10 23.35 17.59
N SER A 452 -25.50 24.39 17.01
CA SER A 452 -26.09 25.71 16.86
C SER A 452 -26.70 25.90 15.46
N ASN A 453 -27.16 27.12 15.16
CA ASN A 453 -27.62 27.48 13.81
C ASN A 453 -26.54 27.45 12.76
N GLU A 454 -25.27 27.67 13.17
CA GLU A 454 -24.17 27.89 12.25
C GLU A 454 -23.07 26.82 12.39
N HIS A 455 -22.92 26.23 13.61
CA HIS A 455 -21.79 25.35 13.92
C HIS A 455 -22.20 24.13 14.74
N SER A 456 -21.33 23.13 14.78
CA SER A 456 -21.39 22.01 15.72
C SER A 456 -20.10 21.97 16.53
N TYR A 457 -20.26 21.74 17.85
CA TYR A 457 -19.18 21.66 18.82
C TYR A 457 -19.13 20.28 19.43
N TYR A 458 -17.94 19.73 19.62
CA TYR A 458 -17.74 18.37 20.12
C TYR A 458 -16.89 18.35 21.37
N SER A 459 -17.21 17.46 22.30
CA SER A 459 -16.37 17.19 23.48
C SER A 459 -16.51 15.73 23.89
N ARG A 460 -15.44 15.17 24.44
CA ARG A 460 -15.42 13.82 24.99
C ARG A 460 -15.88 13.85 26.46
N ILE A 461 -16.71 12.88 26.86
CA ILE A 461 -17.02 12.61 28.24
C ILE A 461 -16.67 11.16 28.60
N CYS A 462 -16.11 10.98 29.79
CA CYS A 462 -15.87 9.68 30.42
C CYS A 462 -16.86 9.48 31.55
N ILE A 463 -17.58 8.36 31.51
CA ILE A 463 -18.44 7.93 32.61
C ILE A 463 -17.71 6.82 33.37
N SER A 464 -17.54 6.97 34.65
CA SER A 464 -16.94 6.00 35.57
C SER A 464 -17.92 5.66 36.69
N ASP A 465 -17.77 4.49 37.29
CA ASP A 465 -18.53 4.05 38.45
C ASP A 465 -18.25 4.90 39.70
#